data_5634d4199be621966763fd34ac6f477b
#
_entry.id   5634d4199be621966763fd34ac6f477b
#
_cell.length_a   1.000
_cell.length_b   1.000
_cell.length_c   1.000
_cell.angle_alpha   90.00
_cell.angle_beta   90.00
_cell.angle_gamma   90.00
#
_symmetry.space_group_name_H-M   'P 1'
#
loop_
_entity.id
_entity.type
_entity.pdbx_description
1 polymer ?
#
loop_
_entity_poly.entity_id
_entity_poly.type
_entity_poly.pdbx_seq_one_letter_code
_entity_poly.pdbx_strand_id
1 'polypeptide(L)'
;NSSAPKAQRNFVAYLLENQYTDFNAALVAYFDDVRKNWKLSFVTIEYEFNENGVELQFKPAKRFSFLVGEDEPTKTYVQQLNPIYESSVNPTVDQITDAFSVSRLSKDFYEEYKSKYYELHDYLVDNTVFKNEASKVGYLGEYGLKRFTTAFCKKTLGQIMFLHFIQKKGWLGVTSEWGDGDKSYLMNSTKCFKGNYFNDFLEPLFYNALNAKRDNDAYLGKKIPFLNGGLFQPIENYDWKNTDFEIPNDFWFNDKETGLLNVLSQYNFTVDEADPEEQEVAIDPEMLGKIFESLLNAADRSSKGEFYTPREIVHFMCEEALAARITKMLNLDYDSILNYIRYGDALKETDFIKGLAEDIDECVSELTIVDPAVGSGAFLV
;
A
#
# COMPACT_ATOMS: atom_id res chain seq x y z
N ASN A 1 16.12 -4.97 -24.73
CA ASN A 1 16.34 -4.75 -23.29
C ASN A 1 15.64 -3.47 -22.82
N SER A 2 14.31 -3.48 -22.75
CA SER A 2 13.57 -2.42 -22.07
C SER A 2 13.41 -2.83 -20.62
N SER A 3 13.95 -2.05 -19.69
CA SER A 3 13.76 -2.23 -18.25
C SER A 3 12.37 -1.72 -17.78
N ALA A 4 11.61 -1.10 -18.68
CA ALA A 4 10.30 -0.54 -18.37
C ALA A 4 9.26 -1.68 -18.24
N PRO A 5 8.53 -1.77 -17.13
CA PRO A 5 7.52 -2.82 -16.89
C PRO A 5 6.48 -2.92 -18.01
N LYS A 6 5.94 -1.78 -18.46
CA LYS A 6 4.98 -1.70 -19.59
C LYS A 6 5.50 -2.36 -20.86
N ALA A 7 6.78 -2.13 -21.21
CA ALA A 7 7.36 -2.73 -22.42
C ALA A 7 7.53 -4.25 -22.31
N GLN A 8 7.85 -4.74 -21.11
CA GLN A 8 7.93 -6.19 -20.83
C GLN A 8 6.55 -6.85 -20.98
N ARG A 9 5.51 -6.24 -20.41
CA ARG A 9 4.12 -6.70 -20.52
C ARG A 9 3.67 -6.73 -21.99
N ASN A 10 3.85 -5.64 -22.70
CA ASN A 10 3.46 -5.51 -24.11
C ASN A 10 4.20 -6.52 -25.01
N PHE A 11 5.47 -6.83 -24.68
CA PHE A 11 6.21 -7.88 -25.42
C PHE A 11 5.58 -9.27 -25.23
N VAL A 12 5.18 -9.62 -23.99
CA VAL A 12 4.51 -10.91 -23.73
C VAL A 12 3.14 -10.94 -24.41
N ALA A 13 2.36 -9.86 -24.34
CA ALA A 13 1.08 -9.75 -25.04
C ALA A 13 1.27 -9.95 -26.54
N TYR A 14 2.25 -9.30 -27.16
CA TYR A 14 2.58 -9.49 -28.57
C TYR A 14 2.91 -10.96 -28.91
N LEU A 15 3.64 -11.67 -28.06
CA LEU A 15 3.94 -13.09 -28.28
C LEU A 15 2.67 -13.96 -28.22
N LEU A 16 1.78 -13.71 -27.24
CA LEU A 16 0.49 -14.43 -27.13
C LEU A 16 -0.41 -14.15 -28.33
N GLU A 17 -0.46 -12.91 -28.80
CA GLU A 17 -1.30 -12.51 -29.94
C GLU A 17 -0.79 -12.99 -31.30
N ASN A 18 0.53 -13.14 -31.48
CA ASN A 18 1.09 -13.35 -32.81
C ASN A 18 1.85 -14.68 -32.98
N GLN A 19 2.34 -15.29 -31.89
CA GLN A 19 3.14 -16.51 -31.95
C GLN A 19 2.52 -17.68 -31.20
N TYR A 20 1.81 -17.40 -30.11
CA TYR A 20 1.22 -18.41 -29.22
C TYR A 20 -0.29 -18.22 -29.11
N THR A 21 -0.95 -18.09 -30.23
CA THR A 21 -2.37 -17.71 -30.37
C THR A 21 -3.38 -18.69 -29.75
N ASP A 22 -2.93 -19.90 -29.42
CA ASP A 22 -3.73 -20.89 -28.68
C ASP A 22 -3.80 -20.59 -27.17
N PHE A 23 -3.03 -19.62 -26.69
CA PHE A 23 -2.93 -19.26 -25.27
C PHE A 23 -3.33 -17.81 -25.03
N ASN A 24 -4.03 -17.56 -23.94
CA ASN A 24 -4.45 -16.23 -23.51
C ASN A 24 -3.73 -15.74 -22.25
N ALA A 25 -2.80 -16.54 -21.72
CA ALA A 25 -2.04 -16.21 -20.53
C ALA A 25 -0.63 -16.83 -20.56
N ALA A 26 0.30 -16.21 -19.82
CA ALA A 26 1.67 -16.71 -19.64
C ALA A 26 2.18 -16.45 -18.23
N LEU A 27 2.95 -17.42 -17.71
CA LEU A 27 3.81 -17.23 -16.55
C LEU A 27 5.22 -16.88 -17.02
N VAL A 28 5.77 -15.77 -16.52
CA VAL A 28 7.05 -15.22 -16.97
C VAL A 28 7.92 -14.86 -15.79
N ALA A 29 9.18 -15.30 -15.81
CA ALA A 29 10.19 -14.87 -14.86
C ALA A 29 11.04 -13.74 -15.48
N TYR A 30 11.03 -12.57 -14.84
CA TYR A 30 11.88 -11.44 -15.22
C TYR A 30 13.04 -11.33 -14.23
N PHE A 31 14.23 -11.58 -14.69
CA PHE A 31 15.45 -11.54 -13.88
C PHE A 31 16.52 -10.70 -14.58
N ASP A 32 17.47 -10.24 -13.79
CA ASP A 32 18.61 -9.43 -14.20
C ASP A 32 19.85 -10.09 -13.61
N ASP A 33 20.92 -10.21 -14.38
CA ASP A 33 22.16 -10.88 -13.98
C ASP A 33 22.87 -10.16 -12.81
N VAL A 34 22.48 -8.93 -12.51
CA VAL A 34 23.11 -8.09 -11.47
C VAL A 34 22.29 -8.06 -10.17
N ARG A 35 20.98 -8.21 -10.25
CA ARG A 35 20.10 -8.10 -9.10
C ARG A 35 19.79 -9.47 -8.51
N LYS A 36 19.78 -9.53 -7.18
CA LYS A 36 19.37 -10.72 -6.44
C LYS A 36 17.84 -10.96 -6.49
N ASN A 37 17.08 -9.94 -6.85
CA ASN A 37 15.62 -9.97 -6.88
C ASN A 37 15.13 -10.09 -8.32
N TRP A 38 14.07 -10.88 -8.52
CA TRP A 38 13.42 -11.11 -9.80
C TRP A 38 11.90 -11.09 -9.63
N LYS A 39 11.16 -10.94 -10.73
CA LYS A 39 9.70 -10.93 -10.69
C LYS A 39 9.14 -12.19 -11.35
N LEU A 40 8.30 -12.92 -10.62
CA LEU A 40 7.42 -13.95 -11.18
C LEU A 40 6.11 -13.27 -11.56
N SER A 41 5.82 -13.24 -12.86
CA SER A 41 4.69 -12.51 -13.39
C SER A 41 3.70 -13.42 -14.09
N PHE A 42 2.42 -13.14 -13.90
CA PHE A 42 1.34 -13.72 -14.67
C PHE A 42 0.75 -12.62 -15.58
N VAL A 43 0.82 -12.86 -16.88
CA VAL A 43 0.35 -11.92 -17.91
C VAL A 43 -0.86 -12.53 -18.61
N THR A 44 -1.95 -11.79 -18.70
CA THR A 44 -3.19 -12.21 -19.37
C THR A 44 -3.58 -11.22 -20.44
N ILE A 45 -4.17 -11.74 -21.51
CA ILE A 45 -4.85 -10.96 -22.56
C ILE A 45 -6.34 -11.33 -22.53
N GLU A 46 -7.19 -10.31 -22.59
CA GLU A 46 -8.64 -10.45 -22.65
C GLU A 46 -9.16 -9.90 -23.97
N TYR A 47 -10.18 -10.56 -24.52
CA TYR A 47 -10.85 -10.12 -25.73
C TYR A 47 -12.26 -9.67 -25.39
N GLU A 48 -12.65 -8.50 -25.83
CA GLU A 48 -14.05 -8.05 -25.78
C GLU A 48 -14.71 -8.14 -27.15
N PHE A 49 -15.92 -8.69 -27.18
CA PHE A 49 -16.73 -8.67 -28.40
C PHE A 49 -17.50 -7.35 -28.42
N ASN A 50 -17.37 -6.57 -29.47
CA ASN A 50 -18.19 -5.39 -29.69
C ASN A 50 -19.68 -5.80 -29.80
N GLU A 51 -20.60 -4.94 -29.33
CA GLU A 51 -22.05 -5.15 -29.46
C GLU A 51 -22.51 -5.42 -30.91
N ASN A 52 -21.70 -5.03 -31.91
CA ASN A 52 -21.91 -5.28 -33.34
C ASN A 52 -21.31 -6.59 -33.83
N GLY A 53 -20.68 -7.40 -32.99
CA GLY A 53 -20.32 -8.81 -33.27
C GLY A 53 -19.20 -9.06 -34.27
N VAL A 54 -18.40 -8.06 -34.70
CA VAL A 54 -17.47 -8.21 -35.84
C VAL A 54 -16.02 -7.80 -35.57
N GLU A 55 -15.71 -7.08 -34.49
CA GLU A 55 -14.32 -6.74 -34.19
C GLU A 55 -13.96 -7.16 -32.75
N LEU A 56 -12.93 -8.02 -32.66
CA LEU A 56 -12.24 -8.32 -31.40
C LEU A 56 -11.48 -7.07 -30.97
N GLN A 57 -11.99 -6.36 -29.96
CA GLN A 57 -11.22 -5.30 -29.30
C GLN A 57 -10.36 -5.95 -28.23
N PHE A 58 -9.04 -5.79 -28.35
CA PHE A 58 -8.10 -6.20 -27.32
C PHE A 58 -8.18 -5.23 -26.14
N LYS A 59 -8.44 -5.78 -24.96
CA LYS A 59 -8.16 -5.03 -23.72
C LYS A 59 -6.65 -4.96 -23.51
N PRO A 60 -6.15 -3.90 -22.89
CA PRO A 60 -4.75 -3.87 -22.48
C PRO A 60 -4.40 -5.11 -21.66
N ALA A 61 -3.27 -5.74 -21.97
CA ALA A 61 -2.81 -6.90 -21.22
C ALA A 61 -2.61 -6.55 -19.74
N LYS A 62 -3.05 -7.43 -18.85
CA LYS A 62 -2.84 -7.30 -17.40
C LYS A 62 -1.64 -8.11 -16.97
N ARG A 63 -0.87 -7.56 -16.05
CA ARG A 63 0.27 -8.23 -15.45
C ARG A 63 0.22 -8.14 -13.93
N PHE A 64 0.25 -9.30 -13.29
CA PHE A 64 0.37 -9.43 -11.84
C PHE A 64 1.74 -10.03 -11.52
N SER A 65 2.45 -9.51 -10.53
CA SER A 65 3.81 -9.94 -10.26
C SER A 65 4.08 -10.15 -8.78
N PHE A 66 4.75 -11.24 -8.44
CA PHE A 66 5.43 -11.40 -7.16
C PHE A 66 6.87 -10.92 -7.28
N LEU A 67 7.33 -10.11 -6.33
CA LEU A 67 8.74 -9.84 -6.14
C LEU A 67 9.35 -11.00 -5.34
N VAL A 68 10.38 -11.63 -5.89
CA VAL A 68 11.05 -12.81 -5.32
C VAL A 68 12.54 -12.52 -5.21
N GLY A 69 13.18 -12.89 -4.10
CA GLY A 69 14.61 -12.67 -3.91
C GLY A 69 15.10 -13.11 -2.54
N GLU A 70 16.41 -13.03 -2.35
CA GLU A 70 17.07 -13.45 -1.11
C GLU A 70 16.63 -12.61 0.09
N ASP A 71 16.40 -11.32 -0.13
CA ASP A 71 16.03 -10.34 0.89
C ASP A 71 14.51 -10.05 0.94
N GLU A 72 13.70 -10.77 0.15
CA GLU A 72 12.25 -10.55 0.06
C GLU A 72 11.48 -11.61 0.87
N PRO A 73 10.36 -11.22 1.50
CA PRO A 73 9.50 -12.15 2.21
C PRO A 73 8.94 -13.23 1.30
N THR A 74 8.93 -14.46 1.78
CA THR A 74 8.46 -15.61 0.99
C THR A 74 7.00 -15.97 1.25
N LYS A 75 6.43 -15.55 2.38
CA LYS A 75 5.08 -15.95 2.83
C LYS A 75 4.02 -15.65 1.78
N THR A 76 4.05 -14.46 1.19
CA THR A 76 3.03 -14.03 0.22
C THR A 76 2.92 -15.01 -0.95
N TYR A 77 3.99 -15.24 -1.69
CA TYR A 77 3.91 -16.09 -2.88
C TYR A 77 3.79 -17.57 -2.53
N VAL A 78 4.41 -18.03 -1.44
CA VAL A 78 4.28 -19.43 -0.99
C VAL A 78 2.82 -19.72 -0.61
N GLN A 79 2.21 -18.88 0.21
CA GLN A 79 0.83 -19.07 0.65
C GLN A 79 -0.16 -19.05 -0.52
N GLN A 80 0.06 -18.19 -1.51
CA GLN A 80 -0.86 -18.07 -2.64
C GLN A 80 -0.65 -19.14 -3.71
N LEU A 81 0.59 -19.56 -3.97
CA LEU A 81 0.90 -20.55 -5.00
C LEU A 81 0.85 -22.00 -4.49
N ASN A 82 0.98 -22.24 -3.17
CA ASN A 82 1.02 -23.58 -2.61
C ASN A 82 -0.21 -24.45 -2.97
N PRO A 83 -1.46 -23.93 -2.97
CA PRO A 83 -2.62 -24.70 -3.39
C PRO A 83 -2.55 -25.19 -4.83
N ILE A 84 -1.88 -24.43 -5.71
CA ILE A 84 -1.64 -24.83 -7.10
C ILE A 84 -0.55 -25.90 -7.16
N TYR A 85 0.54 -25.71 -6.42
CA TYR A 85 1.68 -26.61 -6.39
C TYR A 85 1.31 -27.99 -5.82
N GLU A 86 0.50 -28.04 -4.77
CA GLU A 86 0.04 -29.28 -4.13
C GLU A 86 -1.09 -29.98 -4.90
N SER A 87 -1.69 -29.32 -5.88
CA SER A 87 -2.76 -29.90 -6.70
C SER A 87 -2.20 -31.01 -7.60
N SER A 88 -2.90 -32.14 -7.63
CA SER A 88 -2.61 -33.24 -8.58
C SER A 88 -3.15 -32.99 -9.98
N VAL A 89 -3.88 -31.90 -10.19
CA VAL A 89 -4.53 -31.53 -11.45
C VAL A 89 -3.88 -30.25 -11.98
N ASN A 90 -3.70 -30.16 -13.29
CA ASN A 90 -3.21 -28.93 -13.92
C ASN A 90 -4.16 -27.75 -13.58
N PRO A 91 -3.62 -26.62 -13.14
CA PRO A 91 -4.43 -25.47 -12.79
C PRO A 91 -5.09 -24.86 -14.02
N THR A 92 -6.29 -24.33 -13.84
CA THR A 92 -6.95 -23.47 -14.83
C THR A 92 -6.37 -22.06 -14.78
N VAL A 93 -6.59 -21.27 -15.85
CA VAL A 93 -6.22 -19.86 -15.89
C VAL A 93 -6.85 -19.08 -14.73
N ASP A 94 -8.12 -19.36 -14.40
CA ASP A 94 -8.85 -18.71 -13.30
C ASP A 94 -8.20 -19.02 -11.93
N GLN A 95 -7.75 -20.25 -11.71
CA GLN A 95 -7.06 -20.63 -10.47
C GLN A 95 -5.71 -19.91 -10.34
N ILE A 96 -4.99 -19.74 -11.45
CA ILE A 96 -3.74 -18.99 -11.45
C ILE A 96 -4.04 -17.49 -11.23
N THR A 97 -5.06 -16.95 -11.87
CA THR A 97 -5.52 -15.57 -11.66
C THR A 97 -5.86 -15.30 -10.18
N ASP A 98 -6.59 -16.22 -9.55
CA ASP A 98 -6.91 -16.12 -8.12
C ASP A 98 -5.65 -16.17 -7.23
N ALA A 99 -4.67 -17.01 -7.58
CA ALA A 99 -3.40 -17.09 -6.87
C ALA A 99 -2.53 -15.83 -7.01
N PHE A 100 -2.72 -15.03 -8.03
CA PHE A 100 -2.08 -13.72 -8.19
C PHE A 100 -2.98 -12.56 -7.74
N SER A 101 -4.09 -12.85 -7.05
CA SER A 101 -5.04 -11.83 -6.60
C SER A 101 -4.56 -11.09 -5.36
N VAL A 102 -4.47 -9.76 -5.47
CA VAL A 102 -4.18 -8.87 -4.34
C VAL A 102 -5.30 -8.91 -3.30
N SER A 103 -6.55 -9.15 -3.72
CA SER A 103 -7.70 -9.18 -2.81
C SER A 103 -7.64 -10.34 -1.81
N ARG A 104 -7.12 -11.51 -2.21
CA ARG A 104 -6.90 -12.65 -1.33
C ARG A 104 -5.81 -12.35 -0.31
N LEU A 105 -4.67 -11.82 -0.78
CA LEU A 105 -3.58 -11.38 0.10
C LEU A 105 -4.07 -10.39 1.15
N SER A 106 -4.87 -9.41 0.72
CA SER A 106 -5.46 -8.39 1.58
C SER A 106 -6.26 -8.97 2.72
N LYS A 107 -7.09 -9.97 2.42
CA LYS A 107 -7.95 -10.63 3.42
C LYS A 107 -7.13 -11.38 4.46
N ASP A 108 -6.15 -12.17 4.02
CA ASP A 108 -5.31 -12.97 4.91
C ASP A 108 -4.48 -12.07 5.84
N PHE A 109 -3.86 -11.05 5.28
CA PHE A 109 -3.13 -10.03 6.04
C PHE A 109 -4.03 -9.30 7.05
N TYR A 110 -5.24 -8.92 6.62
CA TYR A 110 -6.21 -8.23 7.48
C TYR A 110 -6.56 -9.06 8.72
N GLU A 111 -6.83 -10.35 8.58
CA GLU A 111 -7.19 -11.20 9.72
C GLU A 111 -6.03 -11.35 10.71
N GLU A 112 -4.78 -11.47 10.25
CA GLU A 112 -3.61 -11.49 11.12
C GLU A 112 -3.40 -10.15 11.84
N TYR A 113 -3.53 -9.04 11.12
CA TYR A 113 -3.39 -7.70 11.68
C TYR A 113 -4.49 -7.36 12.69
N LYS A 114 -5.72 -7.77 12.39
CA LYS A 114 -6.87 -7.65 13.28
C LYS A 114 -6.69 -8.47 14.56
N SER A 115 -6.11 -9.65 14.47
CA SER A 115 -5.75 -10.45 15.66
C SER A 115 -4.78 -9.68 16.56
N LYS A 116 -3.78 -9.00 16.00
CA LYS A 116 -2.85 -8.14 16.75
C LYS A 116 -3.53 -6.93 17.39
N TYR A 117 -4.53 -6.36 16.72
CA TYR A 117 -5.34 -5.30 17.33
C TYR A 117 -6.06 -5.78 18.59
N TYR A 118 -6.70 -6.95 18.56
CA TYR A 118 -7.39 -7.48 19.74
C TYR A 118 -6.42 -7.90 20.85
N GLU A 119 -5.28 -8.50 20.51
CA GLU A 119 -4.24 -8.84 21.48
C GLU A 119 -3.76 -7.61 22.25
N LEU A 120 -3.46 -6.51 21.56
CA LEU A 120 -3.06 -5.25 22.19
C LEU A 120 -4.20 -4.64 22.99
N HIS A 121 -5.41 -4.62 22.45
CA HIS A 121 -6.60 -4.06 23.10
C HIS A 121 -6.89 -4.76 24.44
N ASP A 122 -6.92 -6.08 24.44
CA ASP A 122 -7.23 -6.87 25.62
C ASP A 122 -6.14 -6.71 26.68
N TYR A 123 -4.86 -6.70 26.28
CA TYR A 123 -3.75 -6.42 27.17
C TYR A 123 -3.89 -5.04 27.85
N LEU A 124 -4.20 -3.99 27.10
CA LEU A 124 -4.30 -2.63 27.63
C LEU A 124 -5.54 -2.44 28.50
N VAL A 125 -6.66 -3.06 28.16
CA VAL A 125 -7.87 -3.02 28.99
C VAL A 125 -7.63 -3.62 30.38
N ASP A 126 -6.74 -4.61 30.50
CA ASP A 126 -6.41 -5.22 31.79
C ASP A 126 -5.25 -4.53 32.51
N ASN A 127 -4.46 -3.70 31.82
CA ASN A 127 -3.31 -3.01 32.40
C ASN A 127 -3.73 -1.87 33.34
N THR A 128 -3.36 -1.97 34.62
CA THR A 128 -3.77 -1.00 35.66
C THR A 128 -3.16 0.38 35.42
N VAL A 129 -1.90 0.46 34.99
CA VAL A 129 -1.21 1.73 34.71
C VAL A 129 -1.86 2.46 33.57
N PHE A 130 -2.19 1.72 32.49
CA PHE A 130 -2.93 2.26 31.34
C PHE A 130 -4.33 2.77 31.72
N LYS A 131 -5.07 2.04 32.57
CA LYS A 131 -6.37 2.48 33.14
C LYS A 131 -6.24 3.82 33.86
N ASN A 132 -5.20 3.95 34.67
CA ASN A 132 -4.95 5.19 35.41
C ASN A 132 -4.63 6.33 34.45
N GLU A 133 -3.85 6.08 33.42
CA GLU A 133 -3.55 7.09 32.39
C GLU A 133 -4.81 7.53 31.63
N ALA A 134 -5.63 6.60 31.19
CA ALA A 134 -6.92 6.91 30.58
C ALA A 134 -7.78 7.83 31.46
N SER A 135 -7.78 7.57 32.76
CA SER A 135 -8.52 8.40 33.75
C SER A 135 -7.93 9.79 33.90
N LYS A 136 -6.58 9.93 33.92
CA LYS A 136 -5.90 11.24 33.99
C LYS A 136 -6.22 12.13 32.79
N VAL A 137 -6.34 11.56 31.60
CA VAL A 137 -6.67 12.29 30.38
C VAL A 137 -8.18 12.44 30.15
N GLY A 138 -9.01 12.10 31.14
CA GLY A 138 -10.45 12.38 31.17
C GLY A 138 -11.35 11.24 30.68
N TYR A 139 -10.83 10.06 30.39
CA TYR A 139 -11.62 8.90 29.98
C TYR A 139 -12.01 8.05 31.20
N LEU A 140 -13.14 8.42 31.81
CA LEU A 140 -13.61 7.84 33.07
C LEU A 140 -14.55 6.62 32.83
N GLY A 141 -14.44 5.66 33.74
CA GLY A 141 -15.28 4.46 33.77
C GLY A 141 -15.00 3.49 32.59
N GLU A 142 -15.77 2.42 32.52
CA GLU A 142 -15.57 1.36 31.54
C GLU A 142 -15.72 1.86 30.10
N TYR A 143 -16.72 2.68 29.85
CA TYR A 143 -16.96 3.26 28.51
C TYR A 143 -15.84 4.20 28.07
N GLY A 144 -15.37 5.05 28.99
CA GLY A 144 -14.23 5.93 28.74
C GLY A 144 -12.96 5.14 28.44
N LEU A 145 -12.64 4.15 29.27
CA LEU A 145 -11.49 3.28 29.08
C LEU A 145 -11.54 2.58 27.70
N LYS A 146 -12.69 1.99 27.33
CA LYS A 146 -12.85 1.33 26.04
C LYS A 146 -12.61 2.28 24.85
N ARG A 147 -13.12 3.51 24.92
CA ARG A 147 -12.87 4.53 23.90
C ARG A 147 -11.41 4.87 23.76
N PHE A 148 -10.73 5.15 24.89
CA PHE A 148 -9.31 5.49 24.90
C PHE A 148 -8.45 4.34 24.39
N THR A 149 -8.70 3.10 24.87
CA THR A 149 -7.99 1.90 24.40
C THR A 149 -8.16 1.69 22.89
N THR A 150 -9.38 1.80 22.40
CA THR A 150 -9.66 1.68 20.95
C THR A 150 -8.89 2.72 20.15
N ALA A 151 -8.92 3.98 20.57
CA ALA A 151 -8.22 5.06 19.90
C ALA A 151 -6.69 4.88 19.95
N PHE A 152 -6.17 4.47 21.12
CA PHE A 152 -4.75 4.21 21.31
C PHE A 152 -4.25 3.06 20.44
N CYS A 153 -4.94 1.91 20.46
CA CYS A 153 -4.57 0.76 19.61
C CYS A 153 -4.58 1.11 18.13
N LYS A 154 -5.64 1.75 17.64
CA LYS A 154 -5.73 2.17 16.24
C LYS A 154 -4.59 3.10 15.86
N LYS A 155 -4.31 4.10 16.69
CA LYS A 155 -3.24 5.05 16.42
C LYS A 155 -1.88 4.38 16.41
N THR A 156 -1.55 3.59 17.44
CA THR A 156 -0.26 2.92 17.56
C THR A 156 -0.03 1.93 16.42
N LEU A 157 -1.01 1.07 16.12
CA LEU A 157 -0.91 0.14 15.01
C LEU A 157 -0.80 0.87 13.67
N GLY A 158 -1.57 1.96 13.48
CA GLY A 158 -1.46 2.80 12.30
C GLY A 158 -0.10 3.46 12.12
N GLN A 159 0.50 3.94 13.20
CA GLN A 159 1.85 4.47 13.19
C GLN A 159 2.87 3.42 12.73
N ILE A 160 2.81 2.21 13.27
CA ILE A 160 3.71 1.11 12.88
C ILE A 160 3.51 0.71 11.41
N MET A 161 2.27 0.58 10.97
CA MET A 161 1.95 0.25 9.58
C MET A 161 2.49 1.32 8.63
N PHE A 162 2.24 2.59 8.92
CA PHE A 162 2.75 3.70 8.12
C PHE A 162 4.28 3.70 8.06
N LEU A 163 4.95 3.47 9.19
CA LEU A 163 6.41 3.37 9.22
C LEU A 163 6.93 2.19 8.41
N HIS A 164 6.14 1.11 8.32
CA HIS A 164 6.52 -0.03 7.48
C HIS A 164 6.56 0.35 6.00
N PHE A 165 5.62 1.18 5.51
CA PHE A 165 5.69 1.75 4.17
C PHE A 165 6.85 2.74 3.99
N ILE A 166 7.06 3.64 4.96
CA ILE A 166 8.14 4.63 4.92
C ILE A 166 9.53 3.97 4.87
N GLN A 167 9.74 2.89 5.62
CA GLN A 167 11.00 2.14 5.53
C GLN A 167 11.18 1.46 4.17
N LYS A 168 10.10 0.97 3.54
CA LYS A 168 10.18 0.41 2.18
C LYS A 168 10.60 1.46 1.14
N LYS A 169 10.23 2.72 1.32
CA LYS A 169 10.76 3.86 0.54
C LYS A 169 12.24 4.19 0.84
N GLY A 170 12.85 3.54 1.83
CA GLY A 170 14.21 3.86 2.25
C GLY A 170 14.33 5.22 2.94
N TRP A 171 13.29 5.64 3.68
CA TRP A 171 13.26 6.92 4.37
C TRP A 171 13.52 6.83 5.87
N LEU A 172 13.73 5.63 6.42
CA LEU A 172 14.12 5.43 7.82
C LEU A 172 15.59 5.00 7.91
N GLY A 173 16.30 5.62 8.85
CA GLY A 173 17.70 5.28 9.10
C GLY A 173 18.64 5.65 7.94
N VAL A 174 18.35 6.73 7.23
CA VAL A 174 19.08 7.19 6.05
C VAL A 174 20.49 7.68 6.44
N THR A 175 21.48 7.30 5.67
CA THR A 175 22.89 7.67 5.93
C THR A 175 23.38 8.78 5.01
N SER A 176 22.98 8.79 3.76
CA SER A 176 23.40 9.78 2.78
C SER A 176 22.23 10.48 2.12
N GLU A 177 21.56 9.82 1.18
CA GLU A 177 20.49 10.37 0.39
C GLU A 177 19.15 9.70 0.73
N TRP A 178 18.03 10.44 0.58
CA TRP A 178 16.70 9.88 0.75
C TRP A 178 16.47 8.75 -0.25
N GLY A 179 16.01 7.60 0.26
CA GLY A 179 15.82 6.37 -0.51
C GLY A 179 16.87 5.30 -0.24
N ASP A 180 18.03 5.64 0.36
CA ASP A 180 19.08 4.69 0.74
C ASP A 180 18.97 4.18 2.18
N GLY A 181 17.89 4.50 2.88
CA GLY A 181 17.65 4.07 4.25
C GLY A 181 17.40 2.56 4.38
N ASP A 182 17.33 2.13 5.62
CA ASP A 182 17.12 0.72 5.96
C ASP A 182 15.66 0.30 5.69
N LYS A 183 15.45 -0.52 4.68
CA LYS A 183 14.12 -1.04 4.29
C LYS A 183 13.51 -2.02 5.29
N SER A 184 14.27 -2.44 6.30
CA SER A 184 13.84 -3.29 7.42
C SER A 184 14.13 -2.62 8.77
N TYR A 185 14.15 -1.29 8.83
CA TYR A 185 14.57 -0.49 9.96
C TYR A 185 13.93 -0.92 11.29
N LEU A 186 12.62 -1.11 11.31
CA LEU A 186 11.90 -1.50 12.53
C LEU A 186 12.34 -2.88 13.02
N MET A 187 12.45 -3.86 12.14
CA MET A 187 12.90 -5.20 12.53
C MET A 187 14.39 -5.23 12.87
N ASN A 188 15.22 -4.50 12.14
CA ASN A 188 16.66 -4.43 12.43
C ASN A 188 16.95 -3.73 13.76
N SER A 189 16.12 -2.78 14.17
CA SER A 189 16.25 -2.11 15.47
C SER A 189 16.03 -3.04 16.66
N THR A 190 15.32 -4.16 16.49
CA THR A 190 15.07 -5.13 17.56
C THR A 190 16.29 -5.99 17.89
N LYS A 191 17.20 -6.23 16.92
CA LYS A 191 18.30 -7.20 17.04
C LYS A 191 19.27 -6.92 18.17
N CYS A 192 19.49 -5.66 18.52
CA CYS A 192 20.43 -5.25 19.60
C CYS A 192 19.74 -4.44 20.68
N PHE A 193 18.42 -4.40 20.67
CA PHE A 193 17.65 -3.56 21.56
C PHE A 193 17.59 -4.15 22.98
N LYS A 194 17.78 -3.28 23.98
CA LYS A 194 17.64 -3.62 25.40
C LYS A 194 16.68 -2.63 26.05
N GLY A 195 15.73 -3.11 26.82
CA GLY A 195 14.71 -2.30 27.46
C GLY A 195 13.30 -2.63 26.95
N ASN A 196 12.34 -1.75 27.22
CA ASN A 196 11.00 -1.88 26.66
C ASN A 196 10.93 -1.24 25.29
N TYR A 197 10.63 -2.02 24.25
CA TYR A 197 10.66 -1.56 22.86
C TYR A 197 9.67 -0.43 22.59
N PHE A 198 8.50 -0.45 23.24
CA PHE A 198 7.53 0.62 23.11
C PHE A 198 8.03 1.93 23.72
N ASN A 199 8.36 1.91 25.02
CA ASN A 199 8.71 3.12 25.74
C ASN A 199 10.08 3.69 25.37
N ASP A 200 11.09 2.81 25.16
CA ASP A 200 12.48 3.25 24.98
C ASP A 200 12.86 3.45 23.52
N PHE A 201 12.04 2.94 22.57
CA PHE A 201 12.32 3.07 21.14
C PHE A 201 11.16 3.69 20.35
N LEU A 202 9.95 3.11 20.40
CA LEU A 202 8.85 3.55 19.54
C LEU A 202 8.32 4.93 19.94
N GLU A 203 8.07 5.20 21.21
CA GLU A 203 7.59 6.52 21.65
C GLU A 203 8.60 7.64 21.35
N PRO A 204 9.91 7.49 21.66
CA PRO A 204 10.91 8.45 21.21
C PRO A 204 10.99 8.61 19.69
N LEU A 205 10.85 7.53 18.93
CA LEU A 205 10.80 7.60 17.46
C LEU A 205 9.59 8.41 16.98
N PHE A 206 8.41 8.15 17.55
CA PHE A 206 7.19 8.87 17.18
C PHE A 206 7.24 10.34 17.54
N TYR A 207 7.60 10.65 18.80
CA TYR A 207 7.39 11.97 19.37
C TYR A 207 8.63 12.87 19.30
N ASN A 208 9.84 12.33 19.41
CA ASN A 208 11.08 13.11 19.32
C ASN A 208 11.69 13.13 17.92
N ALA A 209 11.44 12.09 17.10
CA ALA A 209 11.96 12.05 15.76
C ALA A 209 10.91 12.49 14.72
N LEU A 210 9.85 11.71 14.52
CA LEU A 210 8.89 11.92 13.45
C LEU A 210 8.02 13.17 13.65
N ASN A 211 7.68 13.52 14.89
CA ASN A 211 6.81 14.66 15.22
C ASN A 211 7.57 15.95 15.56
N ALA A 212 8.89 15.95 15.56
CA ALA A 212 9.69 17.11 15.91
C ALA A 212 10.63 17.53 14.79
N LYS A 213 10.62 18.84 14.43
CA LYS A 213 11.61 19.40 13.52
C LYS A 213 12.99 19.34 14.15
N ARG A 214 13.98 18.91 13.37
CA ARG A 214 15.39 18.77 13.77
C ARG A 214 16.28 19.24 12.66
N ASP A 215 17.49 19.65 13.00
CA ASP A 215 18.49 20.07 12.01
C ASP A 215 18.90 18.87 11.15
N ASN A 216 18.77 19.02 9.84
CA ASN A 216 19.08 17.98 8.85
C ASN A 216 18.38 16.64 9.09
N ASP A 217 17.23 16.63 9.78
CA ASP A 217 16.49 15.43 10.16
C ASP A 217 17.31 14.40 10.96
N ALA A 218 18.39 14.84 11.62
CA ALA A 218 19.30 13.96 12.36
C ALA A 218 18.64 13.34 13.60
N TYR A 219 18.74 12.02 13.71
CA TYR A 219 18.26 11.25 14.87
C TYR A 219 19.15 10.02 15.06
N LEU A 220 19.78 9.91 16.24
CA LEU A 220 20.68 8.81 16.60
C LEU A 220 21.76 8.50 15.53
N GLY A 221 22.35 9.54 14.92
CA GLY A 221 23.41 9.41 13.92
C GLY A 221 22.95 9.08 12.51
N LYS A 222 21.65 9.02 12.27
CA LYS A 222 21.03 8.77 10.95
C LYS A 222 19.94 9.82 10.68
N LYS A 223 19.41 9.87 9.46
CA LYS A 223 18.26 10.72 9.15
C LYS A 223 16.96 9.96 9.32
N ILE A 224 16.00 10.59 9.97
CA ILE A 224 14.61 10.18 10.10
C ILE A 224 13.75 11.38 9.69
N PRO A 225 12.77 11.27 8.78
CA PRO A 225 12.03 12.41 8.29
C PRO A 225 11.19 13.06 9.40
N PHE A 226 11.00 14.37 9.30
CA PHE A 226 9.96 15.07 10.04
C PHE A 226 8.63 14.91 9.30
N LEU A 227 7.64 14.31 9.95
CA LEU A 227 6.32 14.09 9.39
C LEU A 227 5.31 14.99 10.10
N ASN A 228 5.03 16.14 9.48
CA ASN A 228 4.09 17.11 10.03
C ASN A 228 2.65 16.61 9.87
N GLY A 229 2.05 16.12 10.92
CA GLY A 229 0.66 15.67 10.88
C GLY A 229 0.21 15.00 12.17
N GLY A 230 -1.10 14.88 12.37
CA GLY A 230 -1.71 14.32 13.59
C GLY A 230 -1.34 12.86 13.88
N LEU A 231 -0.80 12.13 12.88
CA LEU A 231 -0.49 10.70 13.04
C LEU A 231 0.53 10.46 14.16
N PHE A 232 1.64 11.22 14.18
CA PHE A 232 2.72 11.07 15.16
C PHE A 232 2.64 12.03 16.37
N GLN A 233 1.53 12.74 16.56
CA GLN A 233 1.29 13.46 17.80
C GLN A 233 0.80 12.49 18.88
N PRO A 234 1.11 12.71 20.17
CA PRO A 234 0.48 11.94 21.24
C PRO A 234 -1.05 12.01 21.14
N ILE A 235 -1.70 10.91 21.55
CA ILE A 235 -3.16 10.89 21.56
C ILE A 235 -3.68 11.85 22.64
N GLU A 236 -4.44 12.85 22.25
CA GLU A 236 -4.99 13.89 23.13
C GLU A 236 -3.92 14.46 24.09
N ASN A 237 -4.10 14.29 25.38
CA ASN A 237 -3.18 14.78 26.42
C ASN A 237 -2.33 13.63 27.02
N TYR A 238 -2.12 12.55 26.30
CA TYR A 238 -1.29 11.44 26.76
C TYR A 238 0.14 11.89 27.03
N ASP A 239 0.56 11.78 28.30
CA ASP A 239 1.90 12.17 28.76
C ASP A 239 2.87 10.98 28.66
N TRP A 240 3.32 10.71 27.44
CA TRP A 240 4.22 9.61 27.14
C TRP A 240 5.57 9.65 27.88
N LYS A 241 5.99 10.83 28.37
CA LYS A 241 7.27 10.99 29.09
C LYS A 241 7.21 10.55 30.55
N ASN A 242 6.03 10.64 31.14
CA ASN A 242 5.83 10.38 32.56
C ASN A 242 4.88 9.20 32.83
N THR A 243 4.61 8.40 31.79
CA THR A 243 3.74 7.22 31.88
C THR A 243 4.58 5.96 31.85
N ASP A 244 4.41 5.10 32.83
CA ASP A 244 5.22 3.90 33.05
C ASP A 244 4.50 2.58 32.62
N PHE A 245 3.47 2.63 31.81
CA PHE A 245 2.92 1.38 31.30
C PHE A 245 3.79 0.83 30.17
N GLU A 246 3.97 -0.46 30.19
CA GLU A 246 4.77 -1.15 29.19
C GLU A 246 3.87 -1.99 28.28
N ILE A 247 4.24 -2.07 27.01
CA ILE A 247 3.73 -3.09 26.10
C ILE A 247 4.84 -4.15 25.98
N PRO A 248 4.56 -5.44 26.28
CA PRO A 248 5.57 -6.48 26.26
C PRO A 248 6.29 -6.57 24.91
N ASN A 249 7.60 -6.78 24.94
CA ASN A 249 8.40 -6.92 23.72
C ASN A 249 7.90 -8.06 22.83
N ASP A 250 7.39 -9.13 23.42
CA ASP A 250 6.82 -10.28 22.70
C ASP A 250 5.64 -9.90 21.79
N PHE A 251 4.92 -8.81 22.09
CA PHE A 251 3.89 -8.27 21.22
C PHE A 251 4.49 -7.72 19.93
N TRP A 252 5.66 -7.10 19.99
CA TRP A 252 6.32 -6.47 18.86
C TRP A 252 7.13 -7.47 18.03
N PHE A 253 7.94 -8.28 18.71
CA PHE A 253 8.82 -9.28 18.10
C PHE A 253 9.11 -10.42 19.07
N ASN A 254 9.19 -11.63 18.57
CA ASN A 254 9.51 -12.82 19.36
C ASN A 254 10.12 -13.93 18.52
N ASP A 255 10.71 -14.94 19.16
CA ASP A 255 11.36 -16.07 18.49
C ASP A 255 10.39 -16.99 17.74
N LYS A 256 9.08 -16.90 18.03
CA LYS A 256 8.03 -17.64 17.33
C LYS A 256 7.56 -16.95 16.04
N GLU A 257 8.13 -15.79 15.75
CA GLU A 257 7.78 -14.96 14.59
C GLU A 257 6.30 -14.54 14.54
N THR A 258 5.67 -14.42 15.70
CA THR A 258 4.25 -14.03 15.84
C THR A 258 4.04 -12.61 16.32
N GLY A 259 5.09 -11.89 16.70
CA GLY A 259 5.01 -10.47 17.05
C GLY A 259 4.53 -9.60 15.88
N LEU A 260 4.04 -8.39 16.16
CA LEU A 260 3.51 -7.50 15.13
C LEU A 260 4.54 -7.22 14.03
N LEU A 261 5.80 -6.91 14.39
CA LEU A 261 6.86 -6.64 13.42
C LEU A 261 7.25 -7.90 12.63
N ASN A 262 7.20 -9.07 13.28
CA ASN A 262 7.41 -10.34 12.59
C ASN A 262 6.33 -10.56 11.52
N VAL A 263 5.05 -10.38 11.88
CA VAL A 263 3.93 -10.52 10.95
C VAL A 263 4.09 -9.56 9.77
N LEU A 264 4.34 -8.27 10.02
CA LEU A 264 4.55 -7.28 8.96
C LEU A 264 5.73 -7.65 8.04
N SER A 265 6.83 -8.18 8.61
CA SER A 265 8.03 -8.52 7.85
C SER A 265 7.88 -9.78 6.98
N GLN A 266 6.84 -10.59 7.23
CA GLN A 266 6.53 -11.78 6.43
C GLN A 266 5.80 -11.48 5.12
N TYR A 267 5.22 -10.29 4.98
CA TYR A 267 4.47 -9.87 3.79
C TYR A 267 5.29 -8.90 2.93
N ASN A 268 5.11 -9.00 1.63
CA ASN A 268 5.63 -8.00 0.71
C ASN A 268 4.77 -6.74 0.79
N PHE A 269 5.43 -5.59 0.91
CA PHE A 269 4.82 -4.28 0.84
C PHE A 269 5.36 -3.54 -0.36
N THR A 270 4.47 -2.92 -1.12
CA THR A 270 4.86 -2.04 -2.22
C THR A 270 4.52 -0.60 -1.90
N VAL A 271 5.29 0.30 -2.46
CA VAL A 271 5.04 1.74 -2.46
C VAL A 271 4.90 2.26 -3.89
N ASP A 272 5.04 1.35 -4.84
CA ASP A 272 4.78 1.61 -6.24
C ASP A 272 3.27 1.49 -6.45
N GLU A 273 2.66 2.59 -6.80
CA GLU A 273 1.26 2.65 -7.16
C GLU A 273 1.14 2.20 -8.59
N ALA A 274 0.63 1.01 -8.71
CA ALA A 274 0.62 0.32 -9.97
C ALA A 274 -0.42 0.93 -10.92
N ASP A 275 -0.01 1.11 -12.16
CA ASP A 275 -0.87 1.09 -13.33
C ASP A 275 -1.92 -0.05 -13.15
N PRO A 276 -3.23 0.19 -13.34
CA PRO A 276 -4.26 -0.86 -13.23
C PRO A 276 -3.96 -2.12 -14.03
N GLU A 277 -3.14 -1.99 -15.05
CA GLU A 277 -2.69 -3.09 -15.91
C GLU A 277 -1.42 -3.77 -15.40
N GLU A 278 -0.73 -3.22 -14.39
CA GLU A 278 0.50 -3.74 -13.79
C GLU A 278 0.43 -3.71 -12.27
N GLN A 279 0.12 -4.83 -11.66
CA GLN A 279 0.00 -4.92 -10.20
C GLN A 279 1.10 -5.80 -9.61
N GLU A 280 1.76 -5.29 -8.58
CA GLU A 280 2.57 -6.12 -7.70
C GLU A 280 1.65 -6.78 -6.66
N VAL A 281 1.77 -8.10 -6.49
CA VAL A 281 1.00 -8.84 -5.48
C VAL A 281 1.66 -8.62 -4.12
N ALA A 282 1.36 -7.49 -3.53
CA ALA A 282 1.91 -6.99 -2.29
C ALA A 282 0.86 -6.16 -1.53
N ILE A 283 1.14 -5.87 -0.27
CA ILE A 283 0.34 -4.95 0.52
C ILE A 283 0.63 -3.53 0.04
N ASP A 284 -0.37 -2.82 -0.43
CA ASP A 284 -0.28 -1.44 -0.92
C ASP A 284 -0.85 -0.41 0.07
N PRO A 285 -0.56 0.89 -0.09
CA PRO A 285 -1.07 1.93 0.80
C PRO A 285 -2.60 2.06 0.82
N GLU A 286 -3.32 1.72 -0.28
CA GLU A 286 -4.78 1.76 -0.32
C GLU A 286 -5.41 0.76 0.66
N MET A 287 -4.77 -0.40 0.82
CA MET A 287 -5.22 -1.42 1.77
C MET A 287 -5.20 -0.91 3.22
N LEU A 288 -4.31 0.04 3.54
CA LEU A 288 -4.28 0.69 4.85
C LEU A 288 -5.63 1.34 5.17
N GLY A 289 -6.18 2.10 4.24
CA GLY A 289 -7.49 2.71 4.38
C GLY A 289 -8.58 1.67 4.67
N LYS A 290 -8.63 0.61 3.88
CA LYS A 290 -9.58 -0.51 4.04
C LYS A 290 -9.41 -1.24 5.38
N ILE A 291 -8.18 -1.44 5.84
CA ILE A 291 -7.89 -2.07 7.14
C ILE A 291 -8.40 -1.17 8.28
N PHE A 292 -8.11 0.12 8.25
CA PHE A 292 -8.58 1.03 9.29
C PHE A 292 -10.09 1.18 9.30
N GLU A 293 -10.72 1.27 8.15
CA GLU A 293 -12.17 1.29 8.03
C GLU A 293 -12.79 0.03 8.65
N SER A 294 -12.25 -1.14 8.36
CA SER A 294 -12.78 -2.41 8.83
C SER A 294 -12.56 -2.68 10.32
N LEU A 295 -11.55 -2.03 10.95
CA LEU A 295 -11.37 -2.02 12.40
C LEU A 295 -12.37 -1.10 13.13
N LEU A 296 -13.13 -0.26 12.39
CA LEU A 296 -14.26 0.48 12.95
C LEU A 296 -15.46 -0.46 13.08
N ASN A 297 -16.19 -0.38 14.17
CA ASN A 297 -17.49 -1.06 14.24
C ASN A 297 -18.51 -0.35 13.33
N ALA A 298 -19.58 -1.05 12.93
CA ALA A 298 -20.56 -0.52 11.99
C ALA A 298 -21.23 0.79 12.47
N ALA A 299 -21.42 0.97 13.78
CA ALA A 299 -21.98 2.19 14.35
C ALA A 299 -21.02 3.36 14.27
N ASP A 300 -19.73 3.14 14.53
CA ASP A 300 -18.72 4.18 14.41
C ASP A 300 -18.52 4.61 12.95
N ARG A 301 -18.51 3.66 12.01
CA ARG A 301 -18.44 3.95 10.57
C ARG A 301 -19.59 4.85 10.10
N SER A 302 -20.82 4.48 10.40
CA SER A 302 -21.99 5.25 9.95
C SER A 302 -22.08 6.62 10.61
N SER A 303 -21.61 6.77 11.86
CA SER A 303 -21.66 8.06 12.58
C SER A 303 -20.59 9.06 12.12
N LYS A 304 -19.45 8.57 11.62
CA LYS A 304 -18.32 9.41 11.18
C LYS A 304 -18.22 9.59 9.67
N GLY A 305 -18.96 8.77 8.89
CA GLY A 305 -18.90 8.79 7.43
C GLY A 305 -17.52 8.37 6.88
N GLU A 306 -16.78 7.56 7.62
CA GLU A 306 -15.46 7.07 7.24
C GLU A 306 -15.58 5.89 6.27
N PHE A 307 -15.86 6.21 4.99
CA PHE A 307 -15.90 5.25 3.89
C PHE A 307 -14.84 5.62 2.85
N TYR A 308 -14.03 4.64 2.46
CA TYR A 308 -13.04 4.83 1.42
C TYR A 308 -13.63 4.54 0.04
N THR A 309 -13.33 5.42 -0.90
CA THR A 309 -13.80 5.25 -2.28
C THR A 309 -12.98 4.14 -2.96
N PRO A 310 -13.62 3.12 -3.55
CA PRO A 310 -12.93 2.09 -4.30
C PRO A 310 -12.09 2.66 -5.45
N ARG A 311 -10.96 2.04 -5.74
CA ARG A 311 -9.98 2.51 -6.73
C ARG A 311 -10.58 2.71 -8.11
N GLU A 312 -11.45 1.81 -8.54
CA GLU A 312 -12.14 1.88 -9.84
C GLU A 312 -13.00 3.15 -9.94
N ILE A 313 -13.63 3.55 -8.82
CA ILE A 313 -14.43 4.78 -8.76
C ILE A 313 -13.54 6.01 -8.75
N VAL A 314 -12.40 5.96 -8.01
CA VAL A 314 -11.41 7.04 -8.00
C VAL A 314 -10.87 7.27 -9.40
N HIS A 315 -10.44 6.22 -10.10
CA HIS A 315 -9.98 6.28 -11.48
C HIS A 315 -11.01 6.93 -12.39
N PHE A 316 -12.23 6.39 -12.39
CA PHE A 316 -13.33 6.94 -13.19
C PHE A 316 -13.54 8.45 -12.92
N MET A 317 -13.58 8.85 -11.65
CA MET A 317 -13.79 10.26 -11.29
C MET A 317 -12.64 11.16 -11.74
N CYS A 318 -11.39 10.68 -11.62
CA CYS A 318 -10.21 11.42 -12.06
C CYS A 318 -10.18 11.57 -13.59
N GLU A 319 -10.43 10.49 -14.33
CA GLU A 319 -10.49 10.51 -15.80
C GLU A 319 -11.54 11.49 -16.31
N GLU A 320 -12.77 11.42 -15.78
CA GLU A 320 -13.88 12.30 -16.17
C GLU A 320 -13.58 13.77 -15.83
N ALA A 321 -13.01 14.03 -14.65
CA ALA A 321 -12.66 15.38 -14.23
C ALA A 321 -11.55 16.01 -15.08
N LEU A 322 -10.49 15.22 -15.38
CA LEU A 322 -9.40 15.65 -16.25
C LEU A 322 -9.87 15.87 -17.68
N ALA A 323 -10.65 14.95 -18.24
CA ALA A 323 -11.21 15.08 -19.58
C ALA A 323 -12.05 16.37 -19.70
N ALA A 324 -12.97 16.59 -18.76
CA ALA A 324 -13.81 17.79 -18.75
C ALA A 324 -12.98 19.08 -18.62
N ARG A 325 -11.90 19.07 -17.83
CA ARG A 325 -11.06 20.25 -17.66
C ARG A 325 -10.21 20.54 -18.88
N ILE A 326 -9.53 19.56 -19.46
CA ILE A 326 -8.69 19.70 -20.65
C ILE A 326 -9.55 20.12 -21.85
N THR A 327 -10.69 19.46 -22.09
CA THR A 327 -11.67 19.83 -23.10
C THR A 327 -12.04 21.32 -23.02
N LYS A 328 -12.32 21.80 -21.81
CA LYS A 328 -12.69 23.21 -21.60
C LYS A 328 -11.52 24.18 -21.82
N MET A 329 -10.31 23.81 -21.42
CA MET A 329 -9.13 24.68 -21.56
C MET A 329 -8.68 24.79 -23.01
N LEU A 330 -8.66 23.68 -23.74
CA LEU A 330 -8.16 23.60 -25.13
C LEU A 330 -9.27 23.69 -26.18
N ASN A 331 -10.55 23.76 -25.77
CA ASN A 331 -11.72 23.77 -26.64
C ASN A 331 -11.74 22.58 -27.63
N LEU A 332 -11.46 21.39 -27.12
CA LEU A 332 -11.41 20.14 -27.87
C LEU A 332 -12.67 19.29 -27.67
N ASP A 333 -12.79 18.21 -28.42
CA ASP A 333 -13.86 17.22 -28.25
C ASP A 333 -13.66 16.40 -26.99
N TYR A 334 -14.71 16.24 -26.17
CA TYR A 334 -14.65 15.55 -24.89
C TYR A 334 -14.30 14.06 -25.04
N ASP A 335 -15.00 13.36 -25.95
CA ASP A 335 -14.81 11.92 -26.13
C ASP A 335 -13.39 11.60 -26.63
N SER A 336 -12.83 12.45 -27.48
CA SER A 336 -11.46 12.32 -27.97
C SER A 336 -10.43 12.46 -26.84
N ILE A 337 -10.63 13.42 -25.94
CA ILE A 337 -9.75 13.61 -24.78
C ILE A 337 -9.92 12.47 -23.78
N LEU A 338 -11.14 12.06 -23.47
CA LEU A 338 -11.40 10.95 -22.55
C LEU A 338 -10.78 9.64 -23.07
N ASN A 339 -10.92 9.35 -24.35
CA ASN A 339 -10.28 8.19 -24.98
C ASN A 339 -8.75 8.28 -24.93
N TYR A 340 -8.18 9.48 -25.09
CA TYR A 340 -6.74 9.68 -24.95
C TYR A 340 -6.27 9.42 -23.52
N ILE A 341 -6.98 9.90 -22.50
CA ILE A 341 -6.66 9.65 -21.09
C ILE A 341 -6.74 8.15 -20.78
N ARG A 342 -7.77 7.46 -21.27
CA ARG A 342 -8.00 6.03 -20.98
C ARG A 342 -7.07 5.09 -21.73
N TYR A 343 -6.82 5.37 -22.99
CA TYR A 343 -6.16 4.42 -23.87
C TYR A 343 -4.77 4.89 -24.37
N GLY A 344 -4.44 6.14 -24.21
CA GLY A 344 -3.14 6.72 -24.48
C GLY A 344 -2.54 6.29 -25.83
N ASP A 345 -1.35 5.70 -25.76
CA ASP A 345 -0.59 5.23 -26.93
C ASP A 345 -1.24 4.07 -27.72
N ALA A 346 -2.29 3.43 -27.19
CA ALA A 346 -3.00 2.35 -27.88
C ALA A 346 -3.86 2.87 -29.05
N LEU A 347 -4.17 4.15 -29.06
CA LEU A 347 -4.87 4.78 -30.18
C LEU A 347 -3.90 5.03 -31.34
N LYS A 348 -3.84 4.09 -32.28
CA LYS A 348 -2.95 4.15 -33.45
C LYS A 348 -3.22 5.32 -34.43
N GLU A 349 -4.23 6.14 -34.23
CA GLU A 349 -4.73 7.10 -35.19
C GLU A 349 -4.62 8.56 -34.80
N THR A 350 -3.68 8.94 -33.95
CA THR A 350 -3.74 10.30 -33.45
C THR A 350 -2.55 11.17 -33.82
N ASP A 351 -2.32 11.38 -35.11
CA ASP A 351 -1.55 12.54 -35.56
C ASP A 351 -2.15 13.86 -35.03
N PHE A 352 -3.46 13.91 -34.80
CA PHE A 352 -4.16 15.00 -34.17
C PHE A 352 -3.73 15.22 -32.71
N ILE A 353 -3.64 14.17 -31.91
CA ILE A 353 -3.25 14.30 -30.50
C ILE A 353 -1.74 14.46 -30.32
N LYS A 354 -0.93 13.89 -31.19
CA LYS A 354 0.53 14.13 -31.21
C LYS A 354 0.87 15.61 -31.43
N GLY A 355 0.07 16.31 -32.25
CA GLY A 355 0.20 17.75 -32.45
C GLY A 355 -0.25 18.60 -31.25
N LEU A 356 -0.99 18.02 -30.29
CA LEU A 356 -1.52 18.69 -29.09
C LEU A 356 -0.85 18.23 -27.79
N ALA A 357 0.13 17.33 -27.85
CA ALA A 357 0.78 16.78 -26.66
C ALA A 357 1.41 17.88 -25.80
N GLU A 358 2.09 18.85 -26.41
CA GLU A 358 2.69 20.00 -25.72
C GLU A 358 1.61 20.87 -25.05
N ASP A 359 0.50 21.15 -25.73
CA ASP A 359 -0.60 21.95 -25.19
C ASP A 359 -1.30 21.23 -24.04
N ILE A 360 -1.44 19.89 -24.11
CA ILE A 360 -2.00 19.07 -23.05
C ILE A 360 -1.06 19.05 -21.84
N ASP A 361 0.25 18.87 -22.05
CA ASP A 361 1.25 18.90 -20.98
C ASP A 361 1.29 20.26 -20.28
N GLU A 362 1.23 21.36 -21.02
CA GLU A 362 1.11 22.71 -20.44
C GLU A 362 -0.18 22.83 -19.62
N CYS A 363 -1.32 22.39 -20.17
CA CYS A 363 -2.60 22.40 -19.48
C CYS A 363 -2.57 21.59 -18.18
N VAL A 364 -1.99 20.40 -18.18
CA VAL A 364 -1.85 19.54 -17.00
C VAL A 364 -0.91 20.17 -15.96
N SER A 365 0.18 20.79 -16.39
CA SER A 365 1.13 21.45 -15.49
C SER A 365 0.54 22.65 -14.73
N GLU A 366 -0.48 23.29 -15.29
CA GLU A 366 -1.19 24.42 -14.67
C GLU A 366 -2.37 23.99 -13.78
N LEU A 367 -2.69 22.70 -13.71
CA LEU A 367 -3.82 22.23 -12.92
C LEU A 367 -3.59 22.45 -11.43
N THR A 368 -4.61 22.96 -10.78
CA THR A 368 -4.71 22.99 -9.33
C THR A 368 -5.80 22.03 -8.89
N ILE A 369 -5.43 21.02 -8.12
CA ILE A 369 -6.33 19.98 -7.63
C ILE A 369 -6.51 20.17 -6.14
N VAL A 370 -7.78 20.13 -5.68
CA VAL A 370 -8.13 20.20 -4.26
C VAL A 370 -9.04 19.03 -3.92
N ASP A 371 -8.61 18.23 -2.98
CA ASP A 371 -9.43 17.23 -2.34
C ASP A 371 -9.73 17.67 -0.90
N PRO A 372 -10.96 18.17 -0.63
CA PRO A 372 -11.33 18.67 0.70
C PRO A 372 -11.60 17.54 1.72
N ALA A 373 -11.66 16.29 1.27
CA ALA A 373 -11.96 15.11 2.07
C ALA A 373 -10.95 13.98 1.83
N VAL A 374 -9.69 14.35 1.72
CA VAL A 374 -8.55 13.52 1.26
C VAL A 374 -8.50 12.10 1.82
N GLY A 375 -9.01 11.85 3.02
CA GLY A 375 -9.00 10.52 3.65
C GLY A 375 -7.61 9.89 3.66
N SER A 376 -7.46 8.72 3.02
CA SER A 376 -6.17 8.04 2.83
C SER A 376 -5.35 8.60 1.66
N GLY A 377 -5.86 9.58 0.92
CA GLY A 377 -5.16 10.18 -0.21
C GLY A 377 -5.41 9.52 -1.56
N ALA A 378 -6.44 8.69 -1.69
CA ALA A 378 -6.71 7.89 -2.89
C ALA A 378 -6.84 8.71 -4.20
N PHE A 379 -7.24 9.98 -4.11
CA PHE A 379 -7.32 10.90 -5.25
C PHE A 379 -6.02 11.67 -5.52
N LEU A 380 -5.01 11.58 -4.65
CA LEU A 380 -3.73 12.29 -4.78
C LEU A 380 -2.62 11.43 -5.37
N VAL A 381 -2.96 10.21 -5.69
CA VAL A 381 -2.02 9.17 -6.07
C VAL A 381 -2.18 8.79 -7.54
#